data_01f912cc36b08707bbdd6fd9254d38b0
#
_entry.id   01f912cc36b08707bbdd6fd9254d38b0
#
_cell.length_a   1.000
_cell.length_b   1.000
_cell.length_c   1.000
_cell.angle_alpha   90.00
_cell.angle_beta   90.00
_cell.angle_gamma   90.00
#
_symmetry.space_group_name_H-M   'P 1'
#
loop_
_entity.id
_entity.type
_entity.pdbx_description
1 polymer ?
#
loop_
_entity_poly.entity_id
_entity_poly.type
_entity_poly.pdbx_seq_one_letter_code
_entity_poly.pdbx_strand_id
1 'polypeptide(L)'
;MLLSYFSYAQNERTETLVQSEAKGWEYELKAGVNIGGASPIPLPNEIRKIKGYSPRFNGSFEGTVTKWLTPKWGISASLRLEEKGMETDANVKNYGMEIIEQGNHVAGYWTGDVHTTYKSSFVTLPISLNYRLANRWKLRLGTFVSYRMDGNFSGYVTEGYLREGSPIGEKVSFTNGQIASYDFSSHLRHWHWGTLIGGSWQAFKHFNINAELTCGINNIFKKDFKTITFDMYPIYMNIGFGYHF
;
A
#
# COMPACT_ATOMS: atom_id res chain seq x y z
N MET A 1 16.83 -18.52 -39.54
CA MET A 1 17.64 -18.61 -38.30
C MET A 1 17.00 -18.02 -37.06
N LEU A 2 16.27 -16.93 -37.13
CA LEU A 2 15.55 -16.33 -35.97
C LEU A 2 14.36 -17.17 -35.46
N LEU A 3 13.64 -17.87 -36.31
CA LEU A 3 12.48 -18.71 -35.95
C LEU A 3 12.85 -19.95 -35.11
N SER A 4 14.06 -20.51 -35.29
CA SER A 4 14.54 -21.66 -34.52
C SER A 4 14.86 -21.29 -33.05
N TYR A 5 15.35 -20.09 -32.79
CA TYR A 5 15.58 -19.61 -31.41
C TYR A 5 14.30 -19.44 -30.63
N PHE A 6 13.22 -19.00 -31.26
CA PHE A 6 11.91 -18.89 -30.59
C PHE A 6 11.33 -20.25 -30.20
N SER A 7 11.50 -21.28 -31.05
CA SER A 7 11.02 -22.64 -30.74
C SER A 7 11.81 -23.27 -29.59
N TYR A 8 13.13 -23.08 -29.53
CA TYR A 8 13.96 -23.59 -28.41
C TYR A 8 13.57 -22.93 -27.09
N ALA A 9 13.43 -21.61 -27.06
CA ALA A 9 13.02 -20.88 -25.88
C ALA A 9 11.59 -21.28 -25.41
N GLN A 10 10.73 -21.68 -26.33
CA GLN A 10 9.37 -22.12 -26.02
C GLN A 10 9.33 -23.54 -25.43
N ASN A 11 10.19 -24.45 -25.91
CA ASN A 11 10.30 -25.79 -25.35
C ASN A 11 10.89 -25.80 -23.93
N GLU A 12 11.99 -25.07 -23.69
CA GLU A 12 12.57 -24.98 -22.34
C GLU A 12 11.62 -24.41 -21.30
N ARG A 13 10.74 -23.46 -21.71
CA ARG A 13 9.71 -22.89 -20.84
C ARG A 13 8.60 -23.88 -20.50
N THR A 14 8.22 -24.71 -21.46
CA THR A 14 7.22 -25.77 -21.25
C THR A 14 7.75 -26.83 -20.30
N GLU A 15 9.03 -27.24 -20.45
CA GLU A 15 9.66 -28.19 -19.57
C GLU A 15 9.77 -27.73 -18.12
N THR A 16 10.04 -26.43 -17.88
CA THR A 16 10.12 -25.89 -16.51
C THR A 16 8.76 -25.91 -15.81
N LEU A 17 7.68 -25.60 -16.53
CA LEU A 17 6.33 -25.71 -15.98
C LEU A 17 5.95 -27.18 -15.70
N VAL A 18 6.31 -28.10 -16.56
CA VAL A 18 6.09 -29.53 -16.36
C VAL A 18 6.90 -30.06 -15.17
N GLN A 19 8.15 -29.61 -14.96
CA GLN A 19 8.94 -29.98 -13.79
C GLN A 19 8.38 -29.42 -12.47
N SER A 20 7.87 -28.19 -12.48
CA SER A 20 7.18 -27.65 -11.28
C SER A 20 5.87 -28.40 -11.01
N GLU A 21 5.17 -28.85 -12.03
CA GLU A 21 4.00 -29.70 -11.89
C GLU A 21 4.33 -31.06 -11.29
N ALA A 22 5.41 -31.68 -11.72
CA ALA A 22 5.85 -32.98 -11.19
C ALA A 22 6.28 -32.91 -9.72
N LYS A 23 6.87 -31.79 -9.27
CA LYS A 23 7.26 -31.58 -7.86
C LYS A 23 6.10 -31.14 -6.97
N GLY A 24 5.05 -30.57 -7.52
CA GLY A 24 3.89 -30.02 -6.79
C GLY A 24 4.22 -28.85 -5.84
N TRP A 25 5.49 -28.42 -5.76
CA TRP A 25 5.96 -27.28 -4.97
C TRP A 25 6.75 -26.33 -5.83
N GLU A 26 6.53 -25.03 -5.63
CA GLU A 26 7.23 -23.95 -6.33
C GLU A 26 7.69 -22.94 -5.28
N TYR A 27 8.94 -22.48 -5.37
CA TYR A 27 9.54 -21.47 -4.50
C TYR A 27 9.88 -20.25 -5.34
N GLU A 28 9.53 -19.06 -4.85
CA GLU A 28 9.78 -17.81 -5.56
C GLU A 28 10.26 -16.74 -4.58
N LEU A 29 11.30 -16.01 -4.97
CA LEU A 29 11.73 -14.77 -4.32
C LEU A 29 11.34 -13.60 -5.20
N LYS A 30 10.74 -12.56 -4.61
CA LYS A 30 10.29 -11.38 -5.32
C LYS A 30 10.87 -10.13 -4.70
N ALA A 31 11.20 -9.17 -5.55
CA ALA A 31 11.52 -7.80 -5.15
C ALA A 31 10.70 -6.83 -5.99
N GLY A 32 10.23 -5.77 -5.39
CA GLY A 32 9.35 -4.82 -6.07
C GLY A 32 9.22 -3.50 -5.35
N VAL A 33 8.33 -2.67 -5.87
CA VAL A 33 7.98 -1.36 -5.32
C VAL A 33 6.47 -1.25 -5.15
N ASN A 34 6.04 -0.62 -4.05
CA ASN A 34 4.65 -0.31 -3.78
C ASN A 34 4.35 1.13 -4.22
N ILE A 35 3.32 1.31 -5.02
CA ILE A 35 2.80 2.60 -5.46
C ILE A 35 1.35 2.69 -4.99
N GLY A 36 1.00 3.74 -4.27
CA GLY A 36 -0.34 3.90 -3.71
C GLY A 36 -0.33 4.72 -2.44
N GLY A 37 -1.38 4.60 -1.64
CA GLY A 37 -1.50 5.40 -0.42
C GLY A 37 -2.58 4.90 0.51
N ALA A 38 -2.70 5.56 1.66
CA ALA A 38 -3.86 5.47 2.52
C ALA A 38 -4.90 6.47 2.02
N SER A 39 -6.04 5.98 1.57
CA SER A 39 -7.10 6.80 0.97
C SER A 39 -8.40 6.70 1.77
N PRO A 40 -9.09 7.81 2.00
CA PRO A 40 -10.44 7.75 2.51
C PRO A 40 -11.40 7.25 1.43
N ILE A 41 -12.26 6.30 1.80
CA ILE A 41 -13.29 5.76 0.90
C ILE A 41 -14.61 5.67 1.67
N PRO A 42 -15.66 6.41 1.25
CA PRO A 42 -15.68 7.41 0.17
C PRO A 42 -14.87 8.67 0.52
N LEU A 43 -14.55 9.48 -0.49
CA LEU A 43 -13.86 10.76 -0.27
C LEU A 43 -14.75 11.67 0.60
N PRO A 44 -14.28 12.12 1.76
CA PRO A 44 -15.07 12.92 2.69
C PRO A 44 -15.25 14.36 2.17
N ASN A 45 -16.33 14.98 2.60
CA ASN A 45 -16.66 16.37 2.21
C ASN A 45 -15.65 17.41 2.72
N GLU A 46 -14.87 17.06 3.73
CA GLU A 46 -13.82 17.88 4.32
C GLU A 46 -12.65 18.09 3.33
N ILE A 47 -12.38 17.12 2.46
CA ILE A 47 -11.35 17.22 1.43
C ILE A 47 -11.96 17.88 0.19
N ARG A 48 -11.60 19.13 -0.04
CA ARG A 48 -12.13 19.94 -1.16
C ARG A 48 -11.38 19.70 -2.46
N LYS A 49 -10.06 19.52 -2.36
CA LYS A 49 -9.20 19.31 -3.52
C LYS A 49 -7.91 18.64 -3.11
N ILE A 50 -7.52 17.60 -3.81
CA ILE A 50 -6.17 17.05 -3.77
C ILE A 50 -5.36 17.88 -4.76
N LYS A 51 -4.35 18.60 -4.27
CA LYS A 51 -3.47 19.48 -5.07
C LYS A 51 -2.27 18.72 -5.62
N GLY A 52 -1.76 17.75 -4.85
CA GLY A 52 -0.60 16.97 -5.19
C GLY A 52 -0.63 15.58 -4.56
N TYR A 53 -0.01 14.64 -5.24
CA TYR A 53 0.28 13.30 -4.75
C TYR A 53 1.67 12.91 -5.23
N SER A 54 2.52 12.50 -4.31
CA SER A 54 3.87 12.03 -4.60
C SER A 54 4.05 10.64 -3.99
N PRO A 55 4.21 9.59 -4.81
CA PRO A 55 4.55 8.29 -4.31
C PRO A 55 5.98 8.34 -3.75
N ARG A 56 6.18 7.81 -2.56
CA ARG A 56 7.53 7.62 -2.01
C ARG A 56 8.13 6.34 -2.60
N PHE A 57 9.46 6.21 -2.53
CA PHE A 57 10.08 4.93 -2.80
C PHE A 57 9.72 3.95 -1.68
N ASN A 58 8.93 2.95 -2.01
CA ASN A 58 8.40 1.96 -1.08
C ASN A 58 8.83 0.57 -1.56
N GLY A 59 9.97 0.11 -1.10
CA GLY A 59 10.52 -1.20 -1.46
C GLY A 59 9.73 -2.36 -0.89
N SER A 60 9.79 -3.51 -1.54
CA SER A 60 9.25 -4.77 -1.02
C SER A 60 10.16 -5.94 -1.38
N PHE A 61 10.24 -6.91 -0.46
CA PHE A 61 10.90 -8.19 -0.66
C PHE A 61 10.01 -9.31 -0.13
N GLU A 62 9.76 -10.36 -0.94
CA GLU A 62 8.81 -11.43 -0.63
C GLU A 62 9.39 -12.80 -0.96
N GLY A 63 9.32 -13.73 -0.01
CA GLY A 63 9.51 -15.15 -0.24
C GLY A 63 8.15 -15.84 -0.33
N THR A 64 7.92 -16.62 -1.37
CA THR A 64 6.66 -17.32 -1.65
C THR A 64 6.88 -18.80 -1.81
N VAL A 65 6.03 -19.60 -1.17
CA VAL A 65 5.93 -21.04 -1.36
C VAL A 65 4.56 -21.34 -1.93
N THR A 66 4.50 -22.03 -3.06
CA THR A 66 3.26 -22.43 -3.72
C THR A 66 3.18 -23.96 -3.76
N LYS A 67 2.05 -24.52 -3.30
CA LYS A 67 1.69 -25.93 -3.52
C LYS A 67 0.68 -26.01 -4.65
N TRP A 68 1.04 -26.66 -5.74
CA TRP A 68 0.13 -26.96 -6.83
C TRP A 68 -0.69 -28.20 -6.50
N LEU A 69 -2.01 -28.04 -6.44
CA LEU A 69 -2.97 -29.09 -6.15
C LEU A 69 -3.42 -29.78 -7.44
N THR A 70 -3.46 -29.04 -8.52
CA THR A 70 -3.76 -29.50 -9.89
C THR A 70 -2.84 -28.78 -10.88
N PRO A 71 -2.76 -29.19 -12.14
CA PRO A 71 -2.00 -28.47 -13.15
C PRO A 71 -2.37 -26.98 -13.31
N LYS A 72 -3.58 -26.58 -12.90
CA LYS A 72 -4.06 -25.18 -13.03
C LYS A 72 -4.20 -24.45 -11.70
N TRP A 73 -4.43 -25.14 -10.58
CA TRP A 73 -4.74 -24.53 -9.29
C TRP A 73 -3.67 -24.82 -8.24
N GLY A 74 -3.23 -23.78 -7.54
CA GLY A 74 -2.30 -23.88 -6.43
C GLY A 74 -2.67 -22.92 -5.31
N ILE A 75 -2.16 -23.20 -4.12
CA ILE A 75 -2.27 -22.34 -2.94
C ILE A 75 -0.87 -21.86 -2.59
N SER A 76 -0.71 -20.57 -2.32
CA SER A 76 0.57 -20.02 -1.86
C SER A 76 0.45 -19.31 -0.52
N ALA A 77 1.52 -19.42 0.25
CA ALA A 77 1.78 -18.62 1.42
C ALA A 77 3.10 -17.87 1.22
N SER A 78 3.14 -16.61 1.67
CA SER A 78 4.31 -15.76 1.50
C SER A 78 4.65 -15.04 2.79
N LEU A 79 5.93 -14.66 2.90
CA LEU A 79 6.40 -13.68 3.88
C LEU A 79 6.96 -12.49 3.12
N ARG A 80 6.42 -11.30 3.38
CA ARG A 80 6.80 -10.06 2.71
C ARG A 80 7.26 -9.02 3.73
N LEU A 81 8.41 -8.43 3.48
CA LEU A 81 8.87 -7.21 4.12
C LEU A 81 8.61 -6.07 3.15
N GLU A 82 7.90 -5.06 3.58
CA GLU A 82 7.48 -3.98 2.67
C GLU A 82 7.40 -2.62 3.35
N GLU A 83 7.69 -1.58 2.59
CA GLU A 83 7.38 -0.20 2.94
C GLU A 83 6.14 0.26 2.18
N LYS A 84 5.33 1.09 2.83
CA LYS A 84 4.16 1.76 2.27
C LYS A 84 4.16 3.21 2.71
N GLY A 85 4.03 4.13 1.77
CA GLY A 85 4.04 5.54 2.10
C GLY A 85 3.59 6.41 0.93
N MET A 86 3.21 7.64 1.26
CA MET A 86 2.80 8.67 0.32
C MET A 86 3.05 10.05 0.89
N GLU A 87 3.12 11.04 0.04
CA GLU A 87 2.98 12.45 0.37
C GLU A 87 1.80 13.03 -0.39
N THR A 88 0.99 13.85 0.28
CA THR A 88 -0.17 14.48 -0.34
C THR A 88 -0.28 15.93 0.10
N ASP A 89 -0.66 16.77 -0.87
CA ASP A 89 -1.07 18.15 -0.65
C ASP A 89 -2.56 18.26 -0.93
N ALA A 90 -3.32 18.76 0.02
CA ALA A 90 -4.76 18.90 -0.10
C ALA A 90 -5.24 20.24 0.44
N ASN A 91 -6.33 20.74 -0.15
CA ASN A 91 -7.11 21.81 0.43
C ASN A 91 -8.31 21.22 1.14
N VAL A 92 -8.49 21.57 2.40
CA VAL A 92 -9.55 21.01 3.26
C VAL A 92 -10.41 22.09 3.89
N LYS A 93 -11.60 21.71 4.33
CA LYS A 93 -12.54 22.58 5.07
C LYS A 93 -13.17 21.83 6.21
N ASN A 94 -13.14 22.42 7.40
CA ASN A 94 -13.66 21.79 8.63
C ASN A 94 -13.03 20.42 8.92
N TYR A 95 -11.76 20.29 8.64
CA TYR A 95 -10.99 19.06 8.86
C TYR A 95 -10.60 18.97 10.34
N GLY A 96 -11.07 17.94 11.04
CA GLY A 96 -10.70 17.70 12.43
C GLY A 96 -9.18 17.48 12.55
N MET A 97 -8.52 18.28 13.37
CA MET A 97 -7.06 18.30 13.48
C MET A 97 -6.62 18.72 14.88
N GLU A 98 -5.47 18.24 15.29
CA GLU A 98 -4.72 18.72 16.44
C GLU A 98 -3.36 19.19 15.93
N ILE A 99 -3.13 20.49 16.03
CA ILE A 99 -1.87 21.12 15.62
C ILE A 99 -0.98 21.41 16.81
N ILE A 100 0.32 21.44 16.55
CA ILE A 100 1.35 21.82 17.52
C ILE A 100 1.88 23.19 17.09
N GLU A 101 1.58 24.20 17.89
CA GLU A 101 2.05 25.56 17.70
C GLU A 101 2.85 26.01 18.93
N GLN A 102 4.13 26.36 18.73
CA GLN A 102 5.04 26.79 19.81
C GLN A 102 5.06 25.86 21.04
N GLY A 103 4.86 24.54 20.80
CA GLY A 103 4.82 23.52 21.85
C GLY A 103 3.46 23.32 22.53
N ASN A 104 2.45 24.09 22.17
CA ASN A 104 1.08 23.91 22.63
C ASN A 104 0.27 23.05 21.65
N HIS A 105 -0.54 22.14 22.18
CA HIS A 105 -1.47 21.33 21.41
C HIS A 105 -2.83 22.02 21.34
N VAL A 106 -3.27 22.35 20.14
CA VAL A 106 -4.55 23.00 19.89
C VAL A 106 -5.39 22.10 18.99
N ALA A 107 -6.45 21.53 19.54
CA ALA A 107 -7.41 20.72 18.81
C ALA A 107 -8.55 21.56 18.24
N GLY A 108 -8.96 21.29 17.00
CA GLY A 108 -10.02 22.06 16.36
C GLY A 108 -10.31 21.62 14.94
N TYR A 109 -10.88 22.55 14.18
CA TYR A 109 -11.29 22.34 12.80
C TYR A 109 -10.49 23.24 11.86
N TRP A 110 -9.65 22.62 11.05
CA TRP A 110 -8.79 23.31 10.09
C TRP A 110 -9.53 23.59 8.77
N THR A 111 -9.28 24.76 8.22
CA THR A 111 -9.69 25.13 6.85
C THR A 111 -8.52 25.81 6.19
N GLY A 112 -7.98 25.20 5.13
CA GLY A 112 -6.78 25.67 4.43
C GLY A 112 -6.02 24.54 3.78
N ASP A 113 -4.73 24.74 3.57
CA ASP A 113 -3.86 23.78 2.95
C ASP A 113 -3.22 22.84 4.00
N VAL A 114 -3.13 21.56 3.63
CA VAL A 114 -2.56 20.49 4.47
C VAL A 114 -1.57 19.71 3.64
N HIS A 115 -0.35 19.60 4.13
CA HIS A 115 0.67 18.65 3.65
C HIS A 115 0.71 17.46 4.58
N THR A 116 0.61 16.26 4.04
CA THR A 116 0.61 14.99 4.80
C THR A 116 1.70 14.08 4.29
N THR A 117 2.50 13.56 5.19
CA THR A 117 3.48 12.49 4.95
C THR A 117 3.05 11.25 5.73
N TYR A 118 2.81 10.17 5.01
CA TYR A 118 2.60 8.83 5.57
C TYR A 118 3.75 7.92 5.17
N LYS A 119 4.32 7.19 6.13
CA LYS A 119 5.32 6.14 5.90
C LYS A 119 5.15 5.05 6.94
N SER A 120 5.16 3.79 6.52
CA SER A 120 5.11 2.65 7.44
C SER A 120 5.83 1.44 6.86
N SER A 121 6.48 0.68 7.73
CA SER A 121 7.15 -0.58 7.42
C SER A 121 6.36 -1.75 7.98
N PHE A 122 6.20 -2.82 7.19
CA PHE A 122 5.35 -3.97 7.52
C PHE A 122 6.07 -5.29 7.32
N VAL A 123 5.72 -6.25 8.19
CA VAL A 123 5.81 -7.67 7.91
C VAL A 123 4.43 -8.13 7.50
N THR A 124 4.30 -8.68 6.31
CA THR A 124 3.02 -9.10 5.71
C THR A 124 3.04 -10.58 5.40
N LEU A 125 1.95 -11.27 5.68
CA LEU A 125 1.71 -12.68 5.38
C LEU A 125 0.57 -12.80 4.36
N PRO A 126 0.85 -12.78 3.04
CA PRO A 126 -0.13 -13.06 2.00
C PRO A 126 -0.43 -14.57 1.93
N ILE A 127 -1.71 -14.90 1.77
CA ILE A 127 -2.19 -16.25 1.44
C ILE A 127 -3.08 -16.12 0.22
N SER A 128 -2.80 -16.87 -0.83
CA SER A 128 -3.53 -16.72 -2.09
C SER A 128 -3.77 -18.02 -2.83
N LEU A 129 -4.86 -18.05 -3.56
CA LEU A 129 -5.17 -19.02 -4.59
C LEU A 129 -4.52 -18.55 -5.90
N ASN A 130 -3.83 -19.47 -6.56
CA ASN A 130 -3.18 -19.21 -7.83
C ASN A 130 -3.86 -20.01 -8.92
N TYR A 131 -4.03 -19.37 -10.08
CA TYR A 131 -4.59 -20.00 -11.27
C TYR A 131 -3.67 -19.79 -12.47
N ARG A 132 -3.24 -20.88 -13.13
CA ARG A 132 -2.52 -20.83 -14.39
C ARG A 132 -3.50 -20.58 -15.53
N LEU A 133 -3.55 -19.31 -16.00
CA LEU A 133 -4.42 -18.92 -17.11
C LEU A 133 -3.89 -19.43 -18.45
N ALA A 134 -2.57 -19.37 -18.63
CA ALA A 134 -1.85 -19.82 -19.81
C ALA A 134 -0.42 -20.21 -19.43
N ASN A 135 0.35 -20.75 -20.38
CA ASN A 135 1.74 -21.22 -20.12
C ASN A 135 2.65 -20.19 -19.47
N ARG A 136 2.37 -18.88 -19.60
CA ARG A 136 3.18 -17.79 -19.06
C ARG A 136 2.45 -16.89 -18.08
N TRP A 137 1.16 -17.10 -17.86
CA TRP A 137 0.34 -16.21 -17.07
C TRP A 137 -0.25 -16.94 -15.87
N LYS A 138 0.00 -16.39 -14.69
CA LYS A 138 -0.62 -16.83 -13.44
C LYS A 138 -1.43 -15.68 -12.86
N LEU A 139 -2.60 -15.96 -12.35
CA LEU A 139 -3.43 -15.04 -11.58
C LEU A 139 -3.37 -15.42 -10.11
N ARG A 140 -3.42 -14.42 -9.23
CA ARG A 140 -3.47 -14.58 -7.78
C ARG A 140 -4.69 -13.85 -7.23
N LEU A 141 -5.40 -14.50 -6.33
CA LEU A 141 -6.47 -13.89 -5.53
C LEU A 141 -6.32 -14.38 -4.10
N GLY A 142 -6.35 -13.48 -3.14
CA GLY A 142 -6.15 -13.88 -1.76
C GLY A 142 -6.40 -12.82 -0.73
N THR A 143 -5.88 -13.07 0.45
CA THR A 143 -5.95 -12.19 1.61
C THR A 143 -4.56 -12.00 2.20
N PHE A 144 -4.40 -10.98 3.00
CA PHE A 144 -3.16 -10.76 3.75
C PHE A 144 -3.45 -10.27 5.17
N VAL A 145 -2.50 -10.55 6.04
CA VAL A 145 -2.39 -9.93 7.36
C VAL A 145 -1.02 -9.27 7.45
N SER A 146 -0.98 -8.03 7.89
CA SER A 146 0.24 -7.24 8.04
C SER A 146 0.40 -6.75 9.47
N TYR A 147 1.61 -6.84 9.99
CA TYR A 147 2.00 -6.21 11.23
C TYR A 147 2.91 -5.02 10.95
N ARG A 148 2.52 -3.83 11.43
CA ARG A 148 3.32 -2.61 11.31
C ARG A 148 4.44 -2.62 12.34
N MET A 149 5.68 -2.61 11.86
CA MET A 149 6.90 -2.51 12.68
C MET A 149 7.16 -1.06 13.08
N ASP A 150 7.10 -0.16 12.10
CA ASP A 150 7.31 1.27 12.26
C ASP A 150 6.31 2.06 11.45
N GLY A 151 6.04 3.31 11.83
CA GLY A 151 5.13 4.16 11.07
C GLY A 151 5.13 5.61 11.53
N ASN A 152 5.01 6.48 10.54
CA ASN A 152 4.87 7.91 10.69
C ASN A 152 3.63 8.39 9.93
N PHE A 153 2.84 9.23 10.57
CA PHE A 153 1.76 10.01 9.95
C PHE A 153 1.83 11.43 10.52
N SER A 154 2.50 12.29 9.80
CA SER A 154 2.76 13.66 10.22
C SER A 154 2.65 14.61 9.04
N GLY A 155 2.68 15.89 9.33
CA GLY A 155 2.66 16.92 8.31
C GLY A 155 2.60 18.31 8.89
N TYR A 156 2.16 19.23 8.05
CA TYR A 156 1.99 20.62 8.42
C TYR A 156 0.84 21.27 7.68
N VAL A 157 0.34 22.36 8.24
CA VAL A 157 -0.72 23.17 7.69
C VAL A 157 -0.19 24.56 7.35
N THR A 158 -0.69 25.12 6.27
CA THR A 158 -0.32 26.45 5.78
C THR A 158 -1.53 27.18 5.21
N GLU A 159 -1.48 28.51 5.20
CA GLU A 159 -2.48 29.35 4.50
C GLU A 159 -3.92 28.99 4.82
N GLY A 160 -4.32 29.21 6.07
CA GLY A 160 -5.66 28.86 6.51
C GLY A 160 -5.97 29.39 7.89
N TYR A 161 -6.92 28.74 8.54
CA TYR A 161 -7.29 29.02 9.91
C TYR A 161 -7.78 27.77 10.65
N LEU A 162 -7.49 27.73 11.93
CA LEU A 162 -8.08 26.75 12.86
C LEU A 162 -9.26 27.39 13.61
N ARG A 163 -10.34 26.67 13.78
CA ARG A 163 -11.41 26.98 14.75
C ARG A 163 -11.27 26.08 15.95
N GLU A 164 -11.00 26.66 17.11
CA GLU A 164 -10.70 25.91 18.32
C GLU A 164 -11.95 25.23 18.88
N GLY A 165 -11.83 23.97 19.24
CA GLY A 165 -12.84 23.13 19.89
C GLY A 165 -14.10 22.82 19.09
N SER A 166 -14.58 23.75 18.25
CA SER A 166 -15.81 23.57 17.46
C SER A 166 -15.75 24.29 16.11
N PRO A 167 -16.60 23.91 15.12
CA PRO A 167 -16.64 24.57 13.81
C PRO A 167 -16.99 26.06 13.84
N ILE A 168 -17.51 26.54 14.95
CA ILE A 168 -17.88 27.96 15.20
C ILE A 168 -17.02 28.60 16.31
N GLY A 169 -15.98 27.89 16.78
CA GLY A 169 -15.07 28.37 17.83
C GLY A 169 -14.19 29.53 17.40
N GLU A 170 -13.35 29.99 18.32
CA GLU A 170 -12.40 31.07 18.07
C GLU A 170 -11.51 30.77 16.86
N LYS A 171 -11.26 31.80 16.06
CA LYS A 171 -10.53 31.66 14.80
C LYS A 171 -9.09 32.07 14.98
N VAL A 172 -8.18 31.12 14.90
CA VAL A 172 -6.74 31.34 14.84
C VAL A 172 -6.31 31.29 13.36
N SER A 173 -5.85 32.42 12.81
CA SER A 173 -5.49 32.53 11.38
C SER A 173 -3.98 32.34 11.19
N PHE A 174 -3.64 31.55 10.15
CA PHE A 174 -2.26 31.31 9.70
C PHE A 174 -2.06 31.99 8.35
N THR A 175 -1.30 33.06 8.34
CA THR A 175 -1.02 33.88 7.17
C THR A 175 0.48 34.17 7.05
N ASN A 176 0.92 34.68 5.91
CA ASN A 176 2.32 35.09 5.72
C ASN A 176 3.37 33.99 5.94
N GLY A 177 3.06 32.75 5.51
CA GLY A 177 4.01 31.64 5.63
C GLY A 177 4.12 31.00 7.02
N GLN A 178 3.20 31.33 7.94
CA GLN A 178 3.11 30.59 9.20
C GLN A 178 2.77 29.13 8.95
N ILE A 179 3.44 28.25 9.70
CA ILE A 179 3.33 26.78 9.60
C ILE A 179 3.03 26.24 10.98
N ALA A 180 2.03 25.37 11.10
CA ALA A 180 1.86 24.53 12.28
C ALA A 180 1.98 23.07 11.89
N SER A 181 2.69 22.29 12.70
CA SER A 181 2.89 20.85 12.46
C SER A 181 1.83 20.03 13.19
N TYR A 182 1.67 18.78 12.72
CA TYR A 182 0.89 17.78 13.42
C TYR A 182 1.56 16.40 13.31
N ASP A 183 1.31 15.53 14.30
CA ASP A 183 1.84 14.18 14.34
C ASP A 183 0.81 13.21 14.95
N PHE A 184 0.35 12.27 14.14
CA PHE A 184 -0.58 11.21 14.53
C PHE A 184 0.04 9.82 14.50
N SER A 185 1.35 9.73 14.45
CA SER A 185 2.11 8.47 14.33
C SER A 185 1.79 7.48 15.45
N SER A 186 1.60 7.97 16.68
CA SER A 186 1.24 7.17 17.87
C SER A 186 -0.16 6.53 17.77
N HIS A 187 -1.02 7.09 16.94
CA HIS A 187 -2.39 6.64 16.74
C HIS A 187 -2.56 5.65 15.59
N LEU A 188 -1.48 5.33 14.86
CA LEU A 188 -1.49 4.33 13.81
C LEU A 188 -1.72 2.93 14.40
N ARG A 189 -2.53 2.11 13.70
CA ARG A 189 -2.81 0.73 14.05
C ARG A 189 -1.62 -0.17 13.74
N HIS A 190 -1.40 -1.21 14.55
CA HIS A 190 -0.34 -2.19 14.29
C HIS A 190 -0.77 -3.30 13.32
N TRP A 191 -2.02 -3.76 13.39
CA TRP A 191 -2.51 -4.85 12.58
C TRP A 191 -3.39 -4.38 11.43
N HIS A 192 -3.06 -4.82 10.23
CA HIS A 192 -3.82 -4.58 9.01
C HIS A 192 -4.15 -5.90 8.34
N TRP A 193 -5.31 -5.96 7.70
CA TRP A 193 -5.71 -7.08 6.87
C TRP A 193 -6.49 -6.58 5.67
N GLY A 194 -6.55 -7.41 4.65
CA GLY A 194 -7.22 -7.03 3.42
C GLY A 194 -7.20 -8.12 2.38
N THR A 195 -7.54 -7.74 1.18
CA THR A 195 -7.57 -8.59 0.00
C THR A 195 -6.45 -8.22 -0.96
N LEU A 196 -6.05 -9.19 -1.76
CA LEU A 196 -5.09 -9.00 -2.84
C LEU A 196 -5.58 -9.66 -4.12
N ILE A 197 -5.30 -9.00 -5.23
CA ILE A 197 -5.47 -9.55 -6.57
C ILE A 197 -4.21 -9.21 -7.37
N GLY A 198 -3.68 -10.18 -8.10
CA GLY A 198 -2.47 -9.94 -8.88
C GLY A 198 -2.32 -10.93 -10.01
N GLY A 199 -1.25 -10.70 -10.75
CA GLY A 199 -0.83 -11.57 -11.81
C GLY A 199 0.68 -11.61 -11.94
N SER A 200 1.19 -12.69 -12.50
CA SER A 200 2.58 -12.80 -12.89
C SER A 200 2.70 -13.27 -14.33
N TRP A 201 3.65 -12.69 -15.02
CA TRP A 201 4.02 -13.07 -16.37
C TRP A 201 5.44 -13.62 -16.38
N GLN A 202 5.59 -14.87 -16.84
CA GLN A 202 6.89 -15.51 -16.96
C GLN A 202 7.64 -14.95 -18.19
N ALA A 203 8.58 -14.04 -17.91
CA ALA A 203 9.39 -13.41 -18.95
C ALA A 203 10.47 -14.36 -19.47
N PHE A 204 11.16 -15.07 -18.55
CA PHE A 204 12.23 -16.04 -18.83
C PHE A 204 12.06 -17.30 -17.96
N LYS A 205 12.91 -18.30 -18.17
CA LYS A 205 12.86 -19.60 -17.49
C LYS A 205 12.67 -19.49 -15.97
N HIS A 206 13.39 -18.58 -15.31
CA HIS A 206 13.39 -18.37 -13.88
C HIS A 206 12.88 -17.01 -13.44
N PHE A 207 12.50 -16.12 -14.38
CA PHE A 207 12.12 -14.74 -14.07
C PHE A 207 10.67 -14.44 -14.43
N ASN A 208 9.96 -13.90 -13.46
CA ASN A 208 8.60 -13.38 -13.58
C ASN A 208 8.58 -11.86 -13.43
N ILE A 209 7.64 -11.22 -14.11
CA ILE A 209 7.20 -9.86 -13.79
C ILE A 209 5.88 -10.01 -13.05
N ASN A 210 5.78 -9.36 -11.89
CA ASN A 210 4.64 -9.46 -10.98
C ASN A 210 3.96 -8.09 -10.85
N ALA A 211 2.64 -8.09 -10.86
CA ALA A 211 1.82 -6.93 -10.51
C ALA A 211 0.71 -7.40 -9.58
N GLU A 212 0.54 -6.71 -8.44
CA GLU A 212 -0.43 -7.08 -7.42
C GLU A 212 -1.04 -5.83 -6.79
N LEU A 213 -2.36 -5.75 -6.75
CA LEU A 213 -3.11 -4.75 -6.03
C LEU A 213 -3.50 -5.29 -4.66
N THR A 214 -3.16 -4.57 -3.61
CA THR A 214 -3.57 -4.85 -2.24
C THR A 214 -4.55 -3.79 -1.75
N CYS A 215 -5.67 -4.21 -1.17
CA CYS A 215 -6.68 -3.34 -0.59
C CYS A 215 -6.88 -3.72 0.88
N GLY A 216 -6.45 -2.85 1.79
CA GLY A 216 -6.75 -2.99 3.22
C GLY A 216 -8.21 -2.69 3.49
N ILE A 217 -8.82 -3.45 4.41
CA ILE A 217 -10.24 -3.32 4.77
C ILE A 217 -10.44 -2.74 6.17
N ASN A 218 -9.38 -2.41 6.87
CA ASN A 218 -9.45 -1.72 8.15
C ASN A 218 -8.73 -0.38 8.10
N ASN A 219 -9.23 0.56 8.90
CA ASN A 219 -8.66 1.90 9.05
C ASN A 219 -7.19 1.83 9.49
N ILE A 220 -6.33 2.71 8.95
CA ILE A 220 -4.93 2.83 9.38
C ILE A 220 -4.80 3.33 10.82
N PHE A 221 -5.80 4.04 11.35
CA PHE A 221 -5.80 4.55 12.72
C PHE A 221 -6.47 3.58 13.70
N LYS A 222 -6.11 3.71 14.97
CA LYS A 222 -6.76 3.03 16.09
C LYS A 222 -8.21 3.51 16.26
N LYS A 223 -9.08 2.66 16.83
CA LYS A 223 -10.51 2.97 16.98
C LYS A 223 -10.81 4.11 17.97
N ASP A 224 -9.91 4.35 18.89
CA ASP A 224 -9.99 5.41 19.91
C ASP A 224 -9.56 6.78 19.36
N PHE A 225 -8.87 6.84 18.25
CA PHE A 225 -8.49 8.07 17.58
C PHE A 225 -9.69 8.70 16.86
N LYS A 226 -10.10 9.92 17.28
CA LYS A 226 -11.28 10.63 16.80
C LYS A 226 -11.00 11.97 16.14
N THR A 227 -9.75 12.40 16.15
CA THR A 227 -9.36 13.71 15.59
C THR A 227 -9.64 13.76 14.09
N ILE A 228 -9.27 12.71 13.34
CA ILE A 228 -9.69 12.54 11.94
C ILE A 228 -11.04 11.82 11.94
N THR A 229 -12.05 12.43 11.31
CA THR A 229 -13.45 12.01 11.36
C THR A 229 -13.85 10.93 10.37
N PHE A 230 -12.93 10.50 9.50
CA PHE A 230 -13.14 9.49 8.47
C PHE A 230 -12.08 8.40 8.49
N ASP A 231 -12.45 7.24 7.98
CA ASP A 231 -11.55 6.10 7.87
C ASP A 231 -10.64 6.21 6.64
N MET A 232 -9.38 5.79 6.78
CA MET A 232 -8.40 5.72 5.69
C MET A 232 -7.95 4.28 5.48
N TYR A 233 -8.00 3.82 4.23
CA TYR A 233 -7.69 2.45 3.85
C TYR A 233 -6.41 2.39 3.00
N PRO A 234 -5.46 1.49 3.32
CA PRO A 234 -4.24 1.34 2.52
C PRO A 234 -4.56 0.61 1.21
N ILE A 235 -4.30 1.27 0.08
CA ILE A 235 -4.47 0.72 -1.27
C ILE A 235 -3.16 0.91 -2.02
N TYR A 236 -2.53 -0.21 -2.39
CA TYR A 236 -1.21 -0.20 -3.03
C TYR A 236 -1.14 -1.19 -4.17
N MET A 237 -0.54 -0.75 -5.27
CA MET A 237 -0.08 -1.58 -6.36
C MET A 237 1.39 -1.93 -6.12
N ASN A 238 1.71 -3.22 -6.04
CA ASN A 238 3.07 -3.72 -6.05
C ASN A 238 3.44 -4.15 -7.46
N ILE A 239 4.57 -3.65 -7.95
CA ILE A 239 5.13 -4.06 -9.25
C ILE A 239 6.57 -4.48 -9.00
N GLY A 240 6.95 -5.64 -9.52
CA GLY A 240 8.28 -6.17 -9.28
C GLY A 240 8.66 -7.37 -10.12
N PHE A 241 9.78 -7.95 -9.76
CA PHE A 241 10.35 -9.13 -10.39
C PHE A 241 10.35 -10.29 -9.41
N GLY A 242 10.18 -11.50 -9.93
CA GLY A 242 10.31 -12.73 -9.18
C GLY A 242 11.34 -13.67 -9.81
N TYR A 243 12.10 -14.36 -8.98
CA TYR A 243 12.95 -15.48 -9.38
C TYR A 243 12.36 -16.76 -8.78
N HIS A 244 12.06 -17.73 -9.61
CA HIS A 244 11.58 -19.04 -9.16
C HIS A 244 12.61 -20.13 -9.39
N PHE A 245 12.68 -21.02 -8.42
CA PHE A 245 13.65 -22.13 -8.37
C PHE A 245 13.08 -23.39 -8.99
#